data_127dca645cb8aa5809c76f4be0dfb664
#
_entry.id   127dca645cb8aa5809c76f4be0dfb664
#
_cell.length_a   1.000
_cell.length_b   1.000
_cell.length_c   1.000
_cell.angle_alpha   90.00
_cell.angle_beta   90.00
_cell.angle_gamma   90.00
#
_symmetry.space_group_name_H-M   'P 1'
#
loop_
_entity.id
_entity.type
_entity.pdbx_description
1 polymer ?
#
loop_
_entity_poly.entity_id
_entity_poly.type
_entity_poly.pdbx_seq_one_letter_code
_entity_poly.pdbx_strand_id
1 'polypeptide(L)'
;DADGCYTQVIGGLNAYNSMEDFYDLEAGVRFFQQQSSFNRRINRGVLRAEYGHPKMPMGSKDKYDYGIRYTRIEETMVCGTWRKIWLSPEKLKDERGRTIVPVMGTIYPSGPYRESLIHAFESPGEQVCFSIRSLTKDYPRGDGTYIKKLVDIITFDYVNEPGIWNAEKLLTPSIESIEQIRVDGMKFLDRLNEIPSVSAESYDIIHVRENLSALIEEERKLQARRSNIIFSRW
;
A
#
# COMPACT_ATOMS: atom_id res chain seq x y z
N ASP A 1 1.10 -23.09 -8.33
CA ASP A 1 -0.03 -23.45 -9.22
C ASP A 1 0.46 -23.92 -10.58
N ALA A 2 -0.38 -24.67 -11.30
CA ALA A 2 -0.07 -25.16 -12.66
C ALA A 2 0.23 -24.01 -13.65
N ASP A 3 -0.25 -22.81 -13.37
CA ASP A 3 -0.07 -21.61 -14.20
C ASP A 3 1.19 -20.81 -13.83
N GLY A 4 2.07 -21.34 -12.97
CA GLY A 4 3.28 -20.64 -12.51
C GLY A 4 3.01 -19.48 -11.56
N CYS A 5 1.84 -19.42 -10.95
CA CYS A 5 1.47 -18.42 -9.95
C CYS A 5 1.72 -18.94 -8.53
N TYR A 6 2.00 -17.99 -7.64
CA TYR A 6 2.15 -18.26 -6.20
C TYR A 6 1.08 -17.49 -5.41
N THR A 7 0.54 -18.13 -4.37
CA THR A 7 -0.52 -17.54 -3.54
C THR A 7 -0.10 -17.58 -2.07
N GLN A 8 -0.14 -16.42 -1.40
CA GLN A 8 0.14 -16.32 0.03
C GLN A 8 -0.55 -15.13 0.68
N VAL A 9 -0.37 -14.97 1.98
CA VAL A 9 -0.68 -13.76 2.71
C VAL A 9 0.34 -12.68 2.34
N ILE A 10 -0.14 -11.48 1.99
CA ILE A 10 0.70 -10.36 1.54
C ILE A 10 0.53 -9.11 2.41
N GLY A 11 -0.33 -9.18 3.41
CA GLY A 11 -0.60 -8.08 4.34
C GLY A 11 -1.78 -8.37 5.24
N GLY A 12 -2.26 -7.36 5.94
CA GLY A 12 -3.42 -7.45 6.81
C GLY A 12 -4.09 -6.11 7.04
N LEU A 13 -5.40 -6.15 7.29
CA LEU A 13 -6.18 -5.03 7.82
C LEU A 13 -6.67 -5.38 9.21
N ASN A 14 -7.12 -4.38 9.96
CA ASN A 14 -7.34 -4.51 11.39
C ASN A 14 -6.07 -4.99 12.10
N ALA A 15 -4.92 -4.53 11.64
CA ALA A 15 -3.59 -5.01 12.01
C ALA A 15 -2.68 -3.86 12.41
N TYR A 16 -1.72 -4.17 13.26
CA TYR A 16 -0.64 -3.25 13.62
C TYR A 16 0.60 -3.57 12.80
N ASN A 17 1.31 -2.55 12.36
CA ASN A 17 2.61 -2.70 11.75
C ASN A 17 3.71 -2.76 12.82
N SER A 18 4.96 -2.90 12.40
CA SER A 18 6.13 -2.93 13.28
C SER A 18 6.34 -1.67 14.12
N MET A 19 5.73 -0.55 13.73
CA MET A 19 5.75 0.72 14.48
C MET A 19 4.53 0.89 15.41
N GLU A 20 3.72 -0.17 15.61
CA GLU A 20 2.47 -0.15 16.37
C GLU A 20 1.39 0.81 15.80
N ASP A 21 1.52 1.23 14.55
CA ASP A 21 0.47 1.96 13.85
C ASP A 21 -0.61 0.99 13.34
N PHE A 22 -1.87 1.38 13.49
CA PHE A 22 -3.02 0.54 13.22
C PHE A 22 -3.61 0.80 11.82
N TYR A 23 -3.64 -0.23 10.97
CA TYR A 23 -4.32 -0.18 9.67
C TYR A 23 -5.81 -0.48 9.82
N ASP A 24 -6.63 0.56 9.60
CA ASP A 24 -8.08 0.48 9.75
C ASP A 24 -8.75 -0.38 8.68
N LEU A 25 -9.55 -1.36 9.12
CA LEU A 25 -10.27 -2.27 8.23
C LEU A 25 -11.33 -1.54 7.39
N GLU A 26 -12.12 -0.66 8.02
CA GLU A 26 -13.24 0.02 7.36
C GLU A 26 -12.75 0.88 6.19
N ALA A 27 -11.67 1.64 6.41
CA ALA A 27 -11.05 2.44 5.37
C ALA A 27 -10.42 1.58 4.24
N GLY A 28 -9.99 0.35 4.56
CA GLY A 28 -9.33 -0.55 3.62
C GLY A 28 -10.26 -1.36 2.75
N VAL A 29 -11.40 -1.81 3.27
CA VAL A 29 -12.35 -2.71 2.59
C VAL A 29 -12.76 -2.21 1.20
N ARG A 30 -12.94 -0.91 1.02
CA ARG A 30 -13.35 -0.31 -0.26
C ARG A 30 -12.43 -0.64 -1.43
N PHE A 31 -11.13 -0.84 -1.18
CA PHE A 31 -10.15 -1.13 -2.24
C PHE A 31 -10.29 -2.54 -2.80
N PHE A 32 -10.88 -3.46 -2.04
CA PHE A 32 -11.10 -4.85 -2.44
C PHE A 32 -12.47 -5.08 -3.10
N GLN A 33 -13.29 -4.04 -3.23
CA GLN A 33 -14.55 -4.10 -3.96
C GLN A 33 -14.28 -4.17 -5.48
N GLN A 34 -15.10 -4.92 -6.21
CA GLN A 34 -14.94 -5.18 -7.66
C GLN A 34 -14.76 -3.90 -8.50
N GLN A 35 -15.44 -2.82 -8.13
CA GLN A 35 -15.45 -1.56 -8.88
C GLN A 35 -14.29 -0.60 -8.50
N SER A 36 -13.45 -0.96 -7.54
CA SER A 36 -12.34 -0.11 -7.12
C SER A 36 -11.30 0.06 -8.25
N SER A 37 -10.60 1.18 -8.27
CA SER A 37 -9.48 1.42 -9.17
C SER A 37 -8.37 0.38 -8.98
N PHE A 38 -8.14 -0.03 -7.74
CA PHE A 38 -7.19 -1.07 -7.39
C PHE A 38 -7.53 -2.41 -8.05
N ASN A 39 -8.77 -2.90 -7.92
CA ASN A 39 -9.20 -4.15 -8.56
C ASN A 39 -9.22 -4.05 -10.09
N ARG A 40 -9.55 -2.88 -10.65
CA ARG A 40 -9.45 -2.69 -12.11
C ARG A 40 -8.02 -2.86 -12.61
N ARG A 41 -7.01 -2.37 -11.88
CA ARG A 41 -5.58 -2.56 -12.25
C ARG A 41 -5.20 -4.04 -12.20
N ILE A 42 -5.64 -4.77 -11.19
CA ILE A 42 -5.41 -6.22 -11.08
C ILE A 42 -6.05 -6.96 -12.27
N ASN A 43 -7.33 -6.72 -12.53
CA ASN A 43 -8.08 -7.39 -13.59
C ASN A 43 -7.53 -7.11 -14.99
N ARG A 44 -6.89 -5.96 -15.18
CA ARG A 44 -6.19 -5.60 -16.43
C ARG A 44 -4.78 -6.20 -16.53
N GLY A 45 -4.28 -6.83 -15.49
CA GLY A 45 -2.92 -7.38 -15.44
C GLY A 45 -1.82 -6.33 -15.43
N VAL A 46 -2.13 -5.10 -14.94
CA VAL A 46 -1.17 -3.99 -14.90
C VAL A 46 -0.65 -3.67 -13.50
N LEU A 47 -1.18 -4.30 -12.46
CA LEU A 47 -0.68 -4.12 -11.10
C LEU A 47 0.58 -4.96 -10.90
N ARG A 48 1.73 -4.30 -10.77
CA ARG A 48 3.04 -4.93 -10.64
C ARG A 48 3.60 -4.79 -9.24
N ALA A 49 4.45 -5.75 -8.84
CA ALA A 49 5.26 -5.71 -7.62
C ALA A 49 6.71 -5.37 -7.97
N GLU A 50 7.35 -4.51 -7.20
CA GLU A 50 8.79 -4.26 -7.26
C GLU A 50 9.56 -5.18 -6.31
N TYR A 51 10.84 -5.38 -6.62
CA TYR A 51 11.83 -6.02 -5.77
C TYR A 51 12.40 -4.99 -4.79
N GLY A 52 11.88 -4.98 -3.57
CA GLY A 52 12.14 -3.98 -2.54
C GLY A 52 11.24 -2.74 -2.65
N HIS A 53 11.14 -1.99 -1.56
CA HIS A 53 10.45 -0.70 -1.56
C HIS A 53 11.25 0.38 -2.31
N PRO A 54 10.56 1.38 -2.89
CA PRO A 54 11.21 2.52 -3.53
C PRO A 54 12.20 3.21 -2.59
N LYS A 55 13.38 3.51 -3.12
CA LYS A 55 14.38 4.32 -2.42
C LYS A 55 14.28 5.79 -2.85
N MET A 56 14.75 6.68 -2.00
CA MET A 56 14.91 8.10 -2.35
C MET A 56 15.68 8.23 -3.68
N PRO A 57 15.20 9.01 -4.64
CA PRO A 57 15.93 9.23 -5.89
C PRO A 57 17.33 9.76 -5.63
N MET A 58 18.32 9.25 -6.37
CA MET A 58 19.72 9.63 -6.20
C MET A 58 19.89 11.14 -6.44
N GLY A 59 20.54 11.82 -5.51
CA GLY A 59 20.79 13.27 -5.57
C GLY A 59 19.64 14.14 -5.07
N SER A 60 18.44 13.59 -4.85
CA SER A 60 17.36 14.33 -4.22
C SER A 60 17.39 14.23 -2.69
N LYS A 61 17.03 15.34 -2.03
CA LYS A 61 16.72 15.40 -0.59
C LYS A 61 15.27 15.85 -0.35
N ASP A 62 14.51 16.07 -1.42
CA ASP A 62 13.13 16.52 -1.35
C ASP A 62 12.20 15.34 -1.08
N LYS A 63 11.49 15.40 0.03
CA LYS A 63 10.49 14.37 0.40
C LYS A 63 9.35 14.24 -0.61
N TYR A 64 9.06 15.28 -1.40
CA TYR A 64 8.05 15.21 -2.44
C TYR A 64 8.53 14.43 -3.66
N ASP A 65 9.83 14.50 -4.01
CA ASP A 65 10.43 13.66 -5.05
C ASP A 65 10.36 12.18 -4.66
N TYR A 66 10.61 11.88 -3.37
CA TYR A 66 10.40 10.53 -2.86
C TYR A 66 8.93 10.11 -2.94
N GLY A 67 8.01 10.99 -2.57
CA GLY A 67 6.56 10.75 -2.69
C GLY A 67 6.16 10.42 -4.13
N ILE A 68 6.68 11.16 -5.11
CA ILE A 68 6.46 10.89 -6.54
C ILE A 68 7.02 9.51 -6.92
N ARG A 69 8.27 9.19 -6.53
CA ARG A 69 8.85 7.86 -6.79
C ARG A 69 8.03 6.76 -6.12
N TYR A 70 7.53 7.00 -4.92
CA TYR A 70 6.73 6.06 -4.15
C TYR A 70 5.40 5.70 -4.84
N THR A 71 4.81 6.64 -5.58
CA THR A 71 3.55 6.42 -6.31
C THR A 71 3.72 5.76 -7.67
N ARG A 72 4.96 5.58 -8.16
CA ARG A 72 5.26 4.97 -9.47
C ARG A 72 5.82 3.58 -9.32
N ILE A 73 5.52 2.75 -10.31
CA ILE A 73 6.19 1.46 -10.50
C ILE A 73 7.38 1.67 -11.44
N GLU A 74 8.56 1.24 -11.00
CA GLU A 74 9.76 1.24 -11.82
C GLU A 74 9.92 -0.10 -12.52
N GLU A 75 9.76 -0.10 -13.84
CA GLU A 75 9.76 -1.32 -14.66
C GLU A 75 11.06 -2.12 -14.52
N THR A 76 12.19 -1.46 -14.27
CA THR A 76 13.49 -2.09 -14.04
C THR A 76 13.57 -2.86 -12.72
N MET A 77 12.65 -2.61 -11.79
CA MET A 77 12.58 -3.25 -10.47
C MET A 77 11.45 -4.28 -10.36
N VAL A 78 10.70 -4.50 -11.41
CA VAL A 78 9.55 -5.42 -11.36
C VAL A 78 10.00 -6.86 -11.14
N CYS A 79 9.36 -7.53 -10.18
CA CYS A 79 9.54 -8.95 -9.88
C CYS A 79 8.30 -9.80 -10.17
N GLY A 80 7.11 -9.18 -10.26
CA GLY A 80 5.87 -9.93 -10.51
C GLY A 80 4.69 -9.05 -10.89
N THR A 81 3.63 -9.72 -11.34
CA THR A 81 2.34 -9.11 -11.68
C THR A 81 1.25 -9.77 -10.85
N TRP A 82 0.49 -8.96 -10.12
CA TRP A 82 -0.63 -9.43 -9.32
C TRP A 82 -1.78 -9.89 -10.22
N ARG A 83 -2.23 -11.14 -10.00
CA ARG A 83 -3.37 -11.74 -10.71
C ARG A 83 -4.66 -11.62 -9.92
N LYS A 84 -4.57 -11.68 -8.60
CA LYS A 84 -5.69 -11.56 -7.69
C LYS A 84 -5.21 -11.06 -6.33
N ILE A 85 -5.96 -10.16 -5.73
CA ILE A 85 -5.76 -9.74 -4.34
C ILE A 85 -7.14 -9.64 -3.69
N TRP A 86 -7.30 -10.20 -2.47
CA TRP A 86 -8.58 -10.22 -1.78
C TRP A 86 -8.40 -10.27 -0.26
N LEU A 87 -9.44 -9.88 0.45
CA LEU A 87 -9.50 -10.10 1.90
C LEU A 87 -9.89 -11.54 2.19
N SER A 88 -9.14 -12.22 3.05
CA SER A 88 -9.47 -13.56 3.48
C SER A 88 -10.76 -13.57 4.30
N PRO A 89 -11.69 -14.52 4.08
CA PRO A 89 -12.80 -14.74 4.99
C PRO A 89 -12.34 -15.30 6.34
N GLU A 90 -11.22 -16.00 6.36
CA GLU A 90 -10.59 -16.52 7.56
C GLU A 90 -9.80 -15.41 8.26
N LYS A 91 -10.03 -15.27 9.56
CA LYS A 91 -9.34 -14.29 10.39
C LYS A 91 -8.18 -14.96 11.11
N LEU A 92 -7.07 -14.25 11.19
CA LEU A 92 -5.92 -14.65 11.98
C LEU A 92 -5.90 -13.90 13.32
N LYS A 93 -5.08 -14.37 14.24
CA LYS A 93 -4.77 -13.65 15.47
C LYS A 93 -3.28 -13.33 15.50
N ASP A 94 -2.95 -12.11 15.89
CA ASP A 94 -1.57 -11.74 16.15
C ASP A 94 -1.07 -12.34 17.48
N GLU A 95 0.21 -12.11 17.78
CA GLU A 95 0.85 -12.58 19.02
C GLU A 95 0.16 -12.10 20.30
N ARG A 96 -0.57 -10.99 20.24
CA ARG A 96 -1.34 -10.40 21.33
C ARG A 96 -2.79 -10.87 21.33
N GLY A 97 -3.16 -11.83 20.48
CA GLY A 97 -4.52 -12.37 20.36
C GLY A 97 -5.50 -11.44 19.65
N ARG A 98 -5.04 -10.34 19.01
CA ARG A 98 -5.90 -9.40 18.28
C ARG A 98 -6.26 -9.99 16.93
N THR A 99 -7.51 -9.80 16.53
CA THR A 99 -8.01 -10.35 15.25
C THR A 99 -7.52 -9.52 14.07
N ILE A 100 -6.89 -10.17 13.10
CA ILE A 100 -6.43 -9.58 11.83
C ILE A 100 -7.28 -10.14 10.70
N VAL A 101 -7.54 -9.32 9.69
CA VAL A 101 -8.12 -9.73 8.41
C VAL A 101 -6.99 -9.83 7.39
N PRO A 102 -6.54 -11.05 7.02
CA PRO A 102 -5.44 -11.20 6.08
C PRO A 102 -5.81 -10.68 4.69
N VAL A 103 -4.82 -10.06 4.04
CA VAL A 103 -4.84 -9.75 2.62
C VAL A 103 -4.12 -10.88 1.91
N MET A 104 -4.83 -11.59 1.04
CA MET A 104 -4.30 -12.67 0.21
C MET A 104 -3.93 -12.15 -1.17
N GLY A 105 -2.86 -12.66 -1.75
CA GLY A 105 -2.43 -12.30 -3.09
C GLY A 105 -1.98 -13.51 -3.91
N THR A 106 -2.37 -13.54 -5.18
CA THR A 106 -1.82 -14.45 -6.19
C THR A 106 -0.97 -13.63 -7.15
N ILE A 107 0.33 -13.93 -7.20
CA ILE A 107 1.32 -13.25 -8.04
C ILE A 107 1.87 -14.19 -9.11
N TYR A 108 2.03 -13.67 -10.32
CA TYR A 108 2.77 -14.30 -11.41
C TYR A 108 4.15 -13.64 -11.52
N PRO A 109 5.26 -14.36 -11.32
CA PRO A 109 6.60 -13.81 -11.47
C PRO A 109 6.82 -13.28 -12.88
N SER A 110 7.23 -12.01 -13.00
CA SER A 110 7.44 -11.32 -14.27
C SER A 110 8.42 -10.17 -14.09
N GLY A 111 8.90 -9.62 -15.20
CA GLY A 111 9.86 -8.53 -15.20
C GLY A 111 11.31 -8.96 -14.92
N PRO A 112 12.22 -7.98 -14.74
CA PRO A 112 13.66 -8.26 -14.60
C PRO A 112 14.02 -9.12 -13.38
N TYR A 113 13.27 -9.03 -12.28
CA TYR A 113 13.54 -9.79 -11.05
C TYR A 113 12.67 -11.04 -10.88
N ARG A 114 12.04 -11.54 -11.97
CA ARG A 114 11.18 -12.73 -11.90
C ARG A 114 11.91 -13.96 -11.36
N GLU A 115 13.13 -14.20 -11.79
CA GLU A 115 13.90 -15.38 -11.38
C GLU A 115 14.26 -15.32 -9.89
N SER A 116 14.55 -14.13 -9.36
CA SER A 116 14.80 -13.94 -7.94
C SER A 116 13.56 -14.28 -7.10
N LEU A 117 12.37 -13.87 -7.56
CA LEU A 117 11.13 -14.18 -6.87
C LEU A 117 10.79 -15.68 -6.94
N ILE A 118 10.97 -16.32 -8.11
CA ILE A 118 10.79 -17.78 -8.26
C ILE A 118 11.71 -18.52 -7.31
N HIS A 119 13.00 -18.17 -7.31
CA HIS A 119 13.99 -18.80 -6.46
C HIS A 119 13.61 -18.72 -4.97
N ALA A 120 13.19 -17.54 -4.51
CA ALA A 120 12.77 -17.36 -3.13
C ALA A 120 11.53 -18.20 -2.78
N PHE A 121 10.55 -18.34 -3.69
CA PHE A 121 9.40 -19.20 -3.47
C PHE A 121 9.74 -20.69 -3.42
N GLU A 122 10.68 -21.13 -4.27
CA GLU A 122 11.08 -22.52 -4.39
C GLU A 122 12.12 -22.95 -3.35
N SER A 123 12.87 -21.99 -2.80
CA SER A 123 13.86 -22.26 -1.75
C SER A 123 13.17 -22.61 -0.43
N PRO A 124 13.44 -23.80 0.15
CA PRO A 124 12.80 -24.21 1.41
C PRO A 124 13.19 -23.35 2.62
N GLY A 125 14.37 -22.72 2.58
CA GLY A 125 14.94 -21.93 3.68
C GLY A 125 14.72 -20.44 3.56
N GLU A 126 14.18 -19.95 2.45
CA GLU A 126 13.98 -18.53 2.21
C GLU A 126 12.55 -18.09 2.53
N GLN A 127 12.43 -16.93 3.18
CA GLN A 127 11.18 -16.24 3.37
C GLN A 127 10.80 -15.47 2.10
N VAL A 128 9.52 -15.49 1.77
CA VAL A 128 8.94 -14.58 0.77
C VAL A 128 7.99 -13.66 1.49
N CYS A 129 8.38 -12.41 1.58
CA CYS A 129 7.66 -11.39 2.31
C CYS A 129 7.14 -10.32 1.35
N PHE A 130 5.94 -9.82 1.63
CA PHE A 130 5.39 -8.67 0.92
C PHE A 130 5.02 -7.57 1.90
N SER A 131 5.12 -6.34 1.45
CA SER A 131 4.71 -5.17 2.21
C SER A 131 3.85 -4.25 1.36
N ILE A 132 2.80 -3.69 1.98
CA ILE A 132 1.91 -2.75 1.32
C ILE A 132 2.63 -1.44 1.01
N ARG A 133 2.54 -0.99 -0.23
CA ARG A 133 2.87 0.38 -0.64
C ARG A 133 1.58 1.15 -0.79
N SER A 134 1.33 2.08 0.11
CA SER A 134 0.06 2.80 0.18
C SER A 134 0.25 4.25 0.60
N LEU A 135 -0.74 5.08 0.25
CA LEU A 135 -0.92 6.39 0.85
C LEU A 135 -1.92 6.27 1.99
N THR A 136 -1.59 6.84 3.13
CA THR A 136 -2.46 6.84 4.30
C THR A 136 -2.70 8.26 4.80
N LYS A 137 -3.85 8.46 5.43
CA LYS A 137 -4.08 9.58 6.32
C LYS A 137 -3.95 9.09 7.74
N ASP A 138 -3.04 9.69 8.46
CA ASP A 138 -2.67 9.29 9.81
C ASP A 138 -3.39 10.13 10.86
N TYR A 139 -4.08 9.46 11.78
CA TYR A 139 -4.77 10.07 12.92
C TYR A 139 -4.01 9.71 14.20
N PRO A 140 -3.52 10.71 14.95
CA PRO A 140 -2.74 10.43 16.15
C PRO A 140 -3.60 9.76 17.22
N ARG A 141 -3.01 8.81 17.93
CA ARG A 141 -3.50 8.21 19.17
C ARG A 141 -2.76 8.84 20.35
N GLY A 142 -3.35 8.82 21.52
CA GLY A 142 -2.73 9.41 22.72
C GLY A 142 -1.44 8.73 23.20
N ASP A 143 -1.09 7.58 22.65
CA ASP A 143 0.08 6.76 22.99
C ASP A 143 1.30 7.00 22.06
N GLY A 144 1.21 7.97 21.16
CA GLY A 144 2.28 8.28 20.18
C GLY A 144 2.22 7.47 18.89
N THR A 145 1.27 6.54 18.76
CA THR A 145 1.00 5.76 17.54
C THR A 145 -0.09 6.40 16.70
N TYR A 146 -0.39 5.83 15.52
CA TYR A 146 -1.36 6.37 14.58
C TYR A 146 -2.38 5.33 14.13
N ILE A 147 -3.60 5.79 13.86
CA ILE A 147 -4.56 5.05 13.04
C ILE A 147 -4.34 5.46 11.59
N LYS A 148 -3.98 4.51 10.75
CA LYS A 148 -3.74 4.68 9.31
C LYS A 148 -5.00 4.36 8.52
N LYS A 149 -5.61 5.39 7.96
CA LYS A 149 -6.71 5.22 7.01
C LYS A 149 -6.15 5.23 5.59
N LEU A 150 -6.34 4.15 4.87
CA LEU A 150 -5.87 4.01 3.49
C LEU A 150 -6.56 5.05 2.59
N VAL A 151 -5.76 5.85 1.90
CA VAL A 151 -6.17 6.79 0.85
C VAL A 151 -6.06 6.13 -0.51
N ASP A 152 -4.94 5.43 -0.75
CA ASP A 152 -4.73 4.62 -1.95
C ASP A 152 -3.81 3.43 -1.66
N ILE A 153 -3.95 2.36 -2.45
CA ILE A 153 -3.02 1.23 -2.48
C ILE A 153 -2.29 1.29 -3.83
N ILE A 154 -0.99 1.55 -3.78
CA ILE A 154 -0.14 1.58 -4.97
C ILE A 154 0.10 0.15 -5.45
N THR A 155 0.67 -0.69 -4.58
CA THR A 155 0.92 -2.11 -4.83
C THR A 155 1.29 -2.83 -3.53
N PHE A 156 1.73 -4.08 -3.64
CA PHE A 156 2.46 -4.81 -2.62
C PHE A 156 3.82 -5.20 -3.22
N ASP A 157 4.90 -4.81 -2.55
CA ASP A 157 6.27 -5.08 -3.00
C ASP A 157 6.85 -6.30 -2.32
N TYR A 158 7.74 -7.02 -3.02
CA TYR A 158 8.55 -8.06 -2.41
C TYR A 158 9.66 -7.41 -1.58
N VAL A 159 9.73 -7.77 -0.30
CA VAL A 159 10.67 -7.20 0.69
C VAL A 159 11.36 -8.31 1.47
N ASN A 160 12.48 -8.00 2.11
CA ASN A 160 13.20 -8.97 2.94
C ASN A 160 12.43 -9.29 4.23
N GLU A 161 11.75 -8.28 4.78
CA GLU A 161 10.95 -8.39 5.99
C GLU A 161 9.63 -7.64 5.81
N PRO A 162 8.47 -8.20 6.22
CA PRO A 162 7.18 -7.56 6.02
C PRO A 162 6.89 -6.53 7.11
N GLY A 163 6.20 -5.47 6.75
CA GLY A 163 5.72 -4.47 7.71
C GLY A 163 4.59 -4.96 8.62
N ILE A 164 3.93 -6.05 8.25
CA ILE A 164 2.90 -6.74 9.04
C ILE A 164 3.31 -8.20 9.14
N TRP A 165 3.47 -8.70 10.35
CA TRP A 165 4.07 -9.99 10.68
C TRP A 165 3.51 -11.21 9.94
N ASN A 166 2.25 -11.18 9.52
CA ASN A 166 1.59 -12.30 8.83
C ASN A 166 1.76 -12.29 7.29
N ALA A 167 2.48 -11.32 6.75
CA ALA A 167 2.73 -11.20 5.30
C ALA A 167 3.98 -11.97 4.86
N GLU A 168 4.14 -13.20 5.34
CA GLU A 168 5.29 -14.07 5.14
C GLU A 168 4.91 -15.46 4.65
N LYS A 169 5.84 -16.11 3.95
CA LYS A 169 5.70 -17.49 3.47
C LYS A 169 5.62 -18.51 4.61
N LEU A 170 6.39 -18.32 5.68
CA LEU A 170 6.57 -19.28 6.78
C LEU A 170 5.98 -18.82 8.12
N LEU A 171 5.27 -17.71 8.16
CA LEU A 171 4.61 -17.16 9.36
C LEU A 171 5.56 -16.99 10.58
N THR A 172 6.78 -16.53 10.35
CA THR A 172 7.75 -16.22 11.42
C THR A 172 7.69 -14.73 11.78
N PRO A 173 7.83 -14.38 13.07
CA PRO A 173 7.87 -12.96 13.47
C PRO A 173 9.07 -12.25 12.86
N SER A 174 8.86 -11.12 12.23
CA SER A 174 9.92 -10.28 11.70
C SER A 174 9.81 -8.83 12.19
N ILE A 175 10.94 -8.16 12.24
CA ILE A 175 11.06 -6.76 12.68
C ILE A 175 11.60 -5.96 11.50
N GLU A 176 10.74 -5.18 10.85
CA GLU A 176 11.17 -4.23 9.81
C GLU A 176 11.01 -2.79 10.29
N SER A 177 12.02 -1.96 10.01
CA SER A 177 11.91 -0.52 10.13
C SER A 177 11.24 0.05 8.87
N ILE A 178 9.97 0.41 8.97
CA ILE A 178 9.27 1.10 7.88
C ILE A 178 9.68 2.57 7.92
N GLU A 179 10.41 3.02 6.89
CA GLU A 179 10.66 4.43 6.71
C GLU A 179 9.36 5.13 6.27
N GLN A 180 8.79 5.96 7.16
CA GLN A 180 7.59 6.73 6.89
C GLN A 180 7.94 8.17 6.59
N ILE A 181 7.63 8.64 5.37
CA ILE A 181 7.79 10.03 5.00
C ILE A 181 6.43 10.73 5.03
N ARG A 182 6.32 11.75 5.89
CA ARG A 182 5.12 12.58 5.99
C ARG A 182 5.24 13.81 5.11
N VAL A 183 4.25 14.00 4.24
CA VAL A 183 4.15 15.14 3.34
C VAL A 183 2.85 15.91 3.58
N ASP A 184 2.86 17.19 3.27
CA ASP A 184 1.64 17.99 3.19
C ASP A 184 0.84 17.54 1.95
N GLY A 185 -0.42 17.13 2.16
CA GLY A 185 -1.25 16.54 1.11
C GLY A 185 -1.55 17.52 -0.04
N MET A 186 -1.75 18.81 0.26
CA MET A 186 -2.01 19.83 -0.76
C MET A 186 -0.77 20.08 -1.62
N LYS A 187 0.39 20.28 -0.98
CA LYS A 187 1.65 20.48 -1.70
C LYS A 187 2.03 19.24 -2.51
N PHE A 188 1.71 18.05 -2.01
CA PHE A 188 1.95 16.81 -2.76
C PHE A 188 1.04 16.71 -3.99
N LEU A 189 -0.23 17.07 -3.86
CA LEU A 189 -1.16 17.12 -4.97
C LEU A 189 -0.70 18.13 -6.04
N ASP A 190 -0.24 19.32 -5.63
CA ASP A 190 0.30 20.33 -6.54
C ASP A 190 1.48 19.77 -7.33
N ARG A 191 2.43 19.10 -6.67
CA ARG A 191 3.56 18.44 -7.33
C ARG A 191 3.13 17.34 -8.30
N LEU A 192 2.15 16.53 -7.93
CA LEU A 192 1.60 15.52 -8.84
C LEU A 192 0.94 16.16 -10.07
N ASN A 193 0.30 17.31 -9.92
CA ASN A 193 -0.34 18.03 -11.01
C ASN A 193 0.65 18.63 -12.02
N GLU A 194 1.88 18.92 -11.62
CA GLU A 194 2.97 19.36 -12.50
C GLU A 194 3.44 18.25 -13.47
N ILE A 195 3.15 16.98 -13.18
CA ILE A 195 3.59 15.86 -14.01
C ILE A 195 2.66 15.72 -15.22
N PRO A 196 3.18 15.73 -16.46
CA PRO A 196 2.35 15.59 -17.66
C PRO A 196 1.58 14.26 -17.70
N SER A 197 0.31 14.30 -18.13
CA SER A 197 -0.58 13.14 -18.19
C SER A 197 -0.29 12.17 -19.37
N VAL A 198 0.77 12.40 -20.15
CA VAL A 198 0.97 11.78 -21.48
C VAL A 198 1.95 10.61 -21.48
N SER A 199 2.60 10.28 -20.36
CA SER A 199 3.53 9.14 -20.28
C SER A 199 2.84 7.86 -19.80
N ALA A 200 3.36 6.69 -20.19
CA ALA A 200 2.87 5.40 -19.70
C ALA A 200 2.93 5.29 -18.15
N GLU A 201 3.88 5.97 -17.53
CA GLU A 201 4.05 6.10 -16.09
C GLU A 201 2.97 6.98 -15.41
N SER A 202 2.24 7.80 -16.20
CA SER A 202 1.22 8.71 -15.68
C SER A 202 -0.03 8.01 -15.18
N TYR A 203 -0.26 6.76 -15.58
CA TYR A 203 -1.48 6.04 -15.21
C TYR A 203 -1.56 5.77 -13.70
N ASP A 204 -0.44 5.41 -13.06
CA ASP A 204 -0.38 5.19 -11.60
C ASP A 204 -0.61 6.52 -10.84
N ILE A 205 -0.06 7.62 -11.36
CA ILE A 205 -0.21 8.95 -10.77
C ILE A 205 -1.65 9.48 -10.86
N ILE A 206 -2.38 9.17 -11.94
CA ILE A 206 -3.77 9.63 -12.13
C ILE A 206 -4.65 9.14 -10.97
N HIS A 207 -4.55 7.88 -10.59
CA HIS A 207 -5.35 7.34 -9.46
C HIS A 207 -5.03 8.01 -8.14
N VAL A 208 -3.74 8.24 -7.89
CA VAL A 208 -3.29 8.92 -6.67
C VAL A 208 -3.83 10.35 -6.63
N ARG A 209 -3.79 11.08 -7.75
CA ARG A 209 -4.36 12.42 -7.85
C ARG A 209 -5.85 12.43 -7.54
N GLU A 210 -6.61 11.52 -8.16
CA GLU A 210 -8.06 11.42 -7.97
C GLU A 210 -8.41 11.13 -6.51
N ASN A 211 -7.78 10.13 -5.90
CA ASN A 211 -8.06 9.73 -4.53
C ASN A 211 -7.63 10.81 -3.53
N LEU A 212 -6.48 11.45 -3.73
CA LEU A 212 -6.01 12.53 -2.86
C LEU A 212 -6.87 13.77 -2.99
N SER A 213 -7.29 14.14 -4.20
CA SER A 213 -8.21 15.25 -4.45
C SER A 213 -9.56 15.03 -3.78
N ALA A 214 -10.12 13.83 -3.88
CA ALA A 214 -11.39 13.47 -3.24
C ALA A 214 -11.29 13.57 -1.71
N LEU A 215 -10.20 13.09 -1.12
CA LEU A 215 -9.96 13.21 0.33
C LEU A 215 -9.91 14.67 0.79
N ILE A 216 -9.14 15.51 0.09
CA ILE A 216 -9.00 16.94 0.44
C ILE A 216 -10.35 17.66 0.33
N GLU A 217 -11.13 17.36 -0.68
CA GLU A 217 -12.47 17.95 -0.87
C GLU A 217 -13.45 17.51 0.22
N GLU A 218 -13.43 16.25 0.62
CA GLU A 218 -14.25 15.73 1.72
C GLU A 218 -13.92 16.47 3.03
N GLU A 219 -12.64 16.68 3.32
CA GLU A 219 -12.20 17.41 4.51
C GLU A 219 -12.64 18.87 4.52
N ARG A 220 -12.55 19.53 3.39
CA ARG A 220 -13.06 20.93 3.24
C ARG A 220 -14.55 20.99 3.56
N LYS A 221 -15.34 20.04 3.04
CA LYS A 221 -16.79 19.96 3.32
C LYS A 221 -17.09 19.71 4.80
N LEU A 222 -16.32 18.85 5.46
CA LEU A 222 -16.48 18.59 6.89
C LEU A 222 -16.11 19.80 7.75
N GLN A 223 -15.06 20.53 7.41
CA GLN A 223 -14.68 21.77 8.09
C GLN A 223 -15.75 22.86 7.92
N ALA A 224 -16.27 23.04 6.70
CA ALA A 224 -17.36 23.99 6.42
C ALA A 224 -18.63 23.65 7.21
N ARG A 225 -19.01 22.38 7.29
CA ARG A 225 -20.16 21.92 8.10
C ARG A 225 -19.98 22.20 9.59
N ARG A 226 -18.79 21.97 10.14
CA ARG A 226 -18.47 22.26 11.55
C ARG A 226 -18.55 23.76 11.84
N SER A 227 -18.06 24.61 10.94
CA SER A 227 -18.15 26.07 11.06
C SER A 227 -19.61 26.54 11.05
N ASN A 228 -20.44 26.00 10.19
CA ASN A 228 -21.87 26.32 10.12
C ASN A 228 -22.65 25.90 11.37
N ILE A 229 -22.28 24.80 12.02
CA ILE A 229 -22.92 24.34 13.27
C ILE A 229 -22.59 25.29 14.45
N ILE A 230 -21.38 25.87 14.46
CA ILE A 230 -20.98 26.81 15.51
C ILE A 230 -21.77 28.12 15.38
N PHE A 231 -22.03 28.63 14.18
CA PHE A 231 -22.80 29.84 13.95
C PHE A 231 -24.31 29.70 14.18
N SER A 232 -24.86 28.49 14.14
CA SER A 232 -26.29 28.24 14.38
C SER A 232 -26.68 28.15 15.88
N ARG A 233 -25.76 28.37 16.80
CA ARG A 233 -26.01 28.34 18.26
C ARG A 233 -25.96 29.69 18.97
N TRP A 234 -26.01 30.81 18.21
CA TRP A 234 -26.13 32.18 18.77
C TRP A 234 -27.48 32.78 18.47
#